data_056cf29631d337fc13c35f56edd8d463
#
_entry.id   056cf29631d337fc13c35f56edd8d463
#
_cell.length_a   1.000
_cell.length_b   1.000
_cell.length_c   1.000
_cell.angle_alpha   90.00
_cell.angle_beta   90.00
_cell.angle_gamma   90.00
#
_symmetry.space_group_name_H-M   'P 1'
#
loop_
_entity.id
_entity.type
_entity.pdbx_description
1 polymer ?
#
loop_
_entity_poly.entity_id
_entity_poly.type
_entity_poly.pdbx_seq_one_letter_code
_entity_poly.pdbx_strand_id
1 'polypeptide(L)'
;MTKEEIILANQKYLFPCVFHYYREPLVITEAKDQWVRDADGNQYLDFFGGIVTISVGHCNEEVTRRVREQLGKLQHTSTVLATEPQAALAAELAQLTPGGKLTKSFFTNSGTEANETAIVAARCYTGTTEIIALRHSYHGRSALAMTLSGHANWRLGGAPQPGIVHAHNAYCYRCPFGLEYPGCEVRCATDVEELIRTTTSGRVAAFIGEPVQGVGGYITPPKEYFGIVAEIVRKYGGLFISDEV
;
A
#
# COMPACT_ATOMS: atom_id res chain seq x y z
N MET A 1 5.63 -2.72 33.11
CA MET A 1 4.75 -1.53 33.17
C MET A 1 3.32 -2.01 33.36
N THR A 2 2.56 -1.33 34.21
CA THR A 2 1.12 -1.56 34.32
C THR A 2 0.39 -1.02 33.08
N LYS A 3 -0.89 -1.36 32.92
CA LYS A 3 -1.74 -0.82 31.85
C LYS A 3 -1.77 0.72 31.87
N GLU A 4 -1.95 1.30 33.06
CA GLU A 4 -2.00 2.75 33.29
C GLU A 4 -0.67 3.42 32.95
N GLU A 5 0.45 2.83 33.33
CA GLU A 5 1.80 3.30 32.98
C GLU A 5 2.04 3.28 31.46
N ILE A 6 1.56 2.26 30.74
CA ILE A 6 1.66 2.18 29.28
C ILE A 6 0.82 3.29 28.65
N ILE A 7 -0.43 3.48 29.09
CA ILE A 7 -1.32 4.54 28.56
C ILE A 7 -0.71 5.93 28.80
N LEU A 8 -0.24 6.20 30.02
CA LEU A 8 0.41 7.47 30.35
C LEU A 8 1.69 7.70 29.53
N ALA A 9 2.50 6.67 29.34
CA ALA A 9 3.71 6.76 28.52
C ALA A 9 3.38 7.06 27.05
N ASN A 10 2.34 6.44 26.50
CA ASN A 10 1.86 6.74 25.15
C ASN A 10 1.43 8.21 25.02
N GLN A 11 0.62 8.72 25.97
CA GLN A 11 0.17 10.10 25.97
C GLN A 11 1.33 11.10 26.11
N LYS A 12 2.35 10.74 26.89
CA LYS A 12 3.47 11.64 27.20
C LYS A 12 4.54 11.67 26.11
N TYR A 13 4.82 10.52 25.49
CA TYR A 13 6.01 10.37 24.64
C TYR A 13 5.72 10.11 23.17
N LEU A 14 4.50 9.74 22.80
CA LEU A 14 4.14 9.59 21.39
C LEU A 14 3.50 10.89 20.85
N PHE A 15 3.66 11.13 19.55
CA PHE A 15 3.01 12.26 18.91
C PHE A 15 1.48 12.15 19.01
N PRO A 16 0.76 13.27 19.20
CA PRO A 16 -0.71 13.28 19.28
C PRO A 16 -1.43 12.74 18.03
N CYS A 17 -0.75 12.65 16.89
CA CYS A 17 -1.28 12.06 15.66
C CYS A 17 -1.31 10.52 15.70
N VAL A 18 -0.68 9.88 16.67
CA VAL A 18 -0.84 8.44 16.92
C VAL A 18 -2.15 8.25 17.68
N PHE A 19 -3.22 8.00 16.95
CA PHE A 19 -4.56 7.91 17.53
C PHE A 19 -4.98 6.45 17.79
N HIS A 20 -5.93 6.28 18.70
CA HIS A 20 -6.57 5.01 19.00
C HIS A 20 -8.03 5.02 18.54
N TYR A 21 -8.54 3.87 18.06
CA TYR A 21 -9.94 3.74 17.64
C TYR A 21 -10.92 3.70 18.81
N TYR A 22 -10.42 3.42 20.01
CA TYR A 22 -11.24 3.27 21.21
C TYR A 22 -11.07 4.47 22.15
N ARG A 23 -12.13 4.81 22.88
CA ARG A 23 -12.10 5.89 23.86
C ARG A 23 -11.07 5.59 24.96
N GLU A 24 -11.03 4.33 25.43
CA GLU A 24 -9.96 3.82 26.29
C GLU A 24 -9.02 2.96 25.45
N PRO A 25 -7.71 3.26 25.40
CA PRO A 25 -6.75 2.47 24.64
C PRO A 25 -6.73 1.01 25.11
N LEU A 26 -6.85 0.09 24.17
CA LEU A 26 -6.69 -1.34 24.42
C LEU A 26 -5.19 -1.66 24.47
N VAL A 27 -4.69 -2.14 25.59
CA VAL A 27 -3.28 -2.50 25.78
C VAL A 27 -3.12 -4.00 25.55
N ILE A 28 -2.68 -4.40 24.36
CA ILE A 28 -2.41 -5.78 24.00
C ILE A 28 -1.03 -6.20 24.51
N THR A 29 -0.96 -7.34 25.20
CA THR A 29 0.25 -7.88 25.80
C THR A 29 0.72 -9.19 25.18
N GLU A 30 -0.20 -9.96 24.63
CA GLU A 30 0.08 -11.27 24.04
C GLU A 30 -0.78 -11.49 22.80
N ALA A 31 -0.25 -12.28 21.85
CA ALA A 31 -1.00 -12.72 20.69
C ALA A 31 -0.53 -14.11 20.22
N LYS A 32 -1.45 -14.94 19.75
CA LYS A 32 -1.18 -16.26 19.18
C LYS A 32 -2.23 -16.59 18.13
N ASP A 33 -1.81 -17.00 16.97
CA ASP A 33 -2.66 -17.31 15.81
C ASP A 33 -3.66 -16.16 15.51
N GLN A 34 -4.96 -16.37 15.65
CA GLN A 34 -5.99 -15.36 15.45
C GLN A 34 -6.42 -14.62 16.75
N TRP A 35 -5.78 -14.90 17.87
CA TRP A 35 -6.18 -14.38 19.16
C TRP A 35 -5.20 -13.36 19.72
N VAL A 36 -5.73 -12.30 20.33
CA VAL A 36 -4.96 -11.33 21.11
C VAL A 36 -5.47 -11.26 22.53
N ARG A 37 -4.61 -10.92 23.49
CA ARG A 37 -4.95 -10.77 24.90
C ARG A 37 -4.51 -9.38 25.38
N ASP A 38 -5.40 -8.73 26.12
CA ASP A 38 -5.09 -7.45 26.73
C ASP A 38 -4.41 -7.59 28.11
N ALA A 39 -3.99 -6.44 28.68
CA ALA A 39 -3.34 -6.38 29.98
C ALA A 39 -4.26 -6.76 31.16
N ASP A 40 -5.57 -6.77 30.95
CA ASP A 40 -6.58 -7.19 31.93
C ASP A 40 -6.86 -8.70 31.82
N GLY A 41 -6.25 -9.41 30.88
CA GLY A 41 -6.40 -10.84 30.65
C GLY A 41 -7.56 -11.21 29.73
N ASN A 42 -8.28 -10.25 29.17
CA ASN A 42 -9.37 -10.53 28.23
C ASN A 42 -8.80 -10.99 26.88
N GLN A 43 -9.49 -11.93 26.27
CA GLN A 43 -9.11 -12.47 24.96
C GLN A 43 -10.08 -12.01 23.87
N TYR A 44 -9.52 -11.62 22.71
CA TYR A 44 -10.26 -11.14 21.57
C TYR A 44 -9.87 -11.90 20.31
N LEU A 45 -10.84 -12.17 19.45
CA LEU A 45 -10.58 -12.64 18.10
C LEU A 45 -10.16 -11.46 17.23
N ASP A 46 -8.95 -11.51 16.68
CA ASP A 46 -8.37 -10.40 15.92
C ASP A 46 -8.84 -10.42 14.46
N PHE A 47 -9.84 -9.63 14.15
CA PHE A 47 -10.28 -9.37 12.77
C PHE A 47 -9.52 -8.21 12.09
N PHE A 48 -8.61 -7.55 12.81
CA PHE A 48 -7.84 -6.44 12.28
C PHE A 48 -6.50 -6.91 11.67
N GLY A 49 -5.90 -7.94 12.28
CA GLY A 49 -4.69 -8.59 11.77
C GLY A 49 -3.51 -7.65 11.53
N GLY A 50 -3.30 -6.64 12.41
CA GLY A 50 -2.22 -5.65 12.24
C GLY A 50 -2.36 -4.83 10.96
N ILE A 51 -3.56 -4.42 10.60
CA ILE A 51 -3.94 -3.82 9.31
C ILE A 51 -3.67 -4.80 8.14
N VAL A 52 -4.27 -6.01 8.25
CA VAL A 52 -4.22 -7.08 7.24
C VAL A 52 -2.80 -7.63 6.94
N THR A 53 -1.87 -7.46 7.87
CA THR A 53 -0.47 -7.86 7.67
C THR A 53 -0.10 -9.18 8.35
N ILE A 54 -0.88 -9.66 9.32
CA ILE A 54 -0.64 -10.90 10.06
C ILE A 54 -1.31 -12.08 9.35
N SER A 55 -0.92 -12.32 8.11
CA SER A 55 -1.58 -13.31 7.23
C SER A 55 -1.43 -14.76 7.65
N VAL A 56 -0.38 -15.09 8.41
CA VAL A 56 -0.07 -16.47 8.87
C VAL A 56 -0.36 -16.66 10.36
N GLY A 57 -1.04 -15.69 11.00
CA GLY A 57 -1.33 -15.68 12.43
C GLY A 57 -0.21 -15.11 13.28
N HIS A 58 -0.59 -14.59 14.46
CA HIS A 58 0.36 -14.06 15.43
C HIS A 58 1.29 -15.15 15.94
N CYS A 59 2.57 -14.79 16.13
CA CYS A 59 3.59 -15.66 16.70
C CYS A 59 3.65 -17.05 16.03
N ASN A 60 3.52 -17.10 14.69
CA ASN A 60 3.66 -18.35 13.95
C ASN A 60 4.99 -19.02 14.29
N GLU A 61 4.95 -20.30 14.66
CA GLU A 61 6.10 -21.02 15.22
C GLU A 61 7.23 -21.18 14.21
N GLU A 62 6.90 -21.51 12.97
CA GLU A 62 7.91 -21.71 11.92
C GLU A 62 8.59 -20.38 11.55
N VAL A 63 7.84 -19.30 11.39
CA VAL A 63 8.38 -17.96 11.13
C VAL A 63 9.29 -17.54 12.31
N THR A 64 8.81 -17.69 13.55
CA THR A 64 9.55 -17.34 14.76
C THR A 64 10.85 -18.14 14.87
N ARG A 65 10.81 -19.43 14.60
CA ARG A 65 12.00 -20.32 14.62
C ARG A 65 13.03 -19.86 13.61
N ARG A 66 12.63 -19.62 12.35
CA ARG A 66 13.55 -19.16 11.30
C ARG A 66 14.16 -17.80 11.58
N VAL A 67 13.37 -16.87 12.10
CA VAL A 67 13.87 -15.54 12.50
C VAL A 67 14.94 -15.69 13.60
N ARG A 68 14.67 -16.49 14.64
CA ARG A 68 15.65 -16.74 15.73
C ARG A 68 16.94 -17.36 15.21
N GLU A 69 16.87 -18.33 14.31
CA GLU A 69 18.03 -18.96 13.69
C GLU A 69 18.87 -17.95 12.89
N GLN A 70 18.20 -17.11 12.09
CA GLN A 70 18.87 -16.09 11.28
C GLN A 70 19.51 -15.00 12.14
N LEU A 71 18.87 -14.57 13.23
CA LEU A 71 19.42 -13.60 14.19
C LEU A 71 20.72 -14.10 14.83
N GLY A 72 20.89 -15.43 15.01
CA GLY A 72 22.12 -16.05 15.50
C GLY A 72 23.25 -16.13 14.47
N LYS A 73 22.95 -15.89 13.17
CA LYS A 73 23.94 -15.95 12.09
C LYS A 73 24.38 -14.57 11.62
N LEU A 74 23.40 -13.76 11.21
CA LEU A 74 23.65 -12.44 10.66
C LEU A 74 22.37 -11.59 10.76
N GLN A 75 22.45 -10.46 11.45
CA GLN A 75 21.32 -9.55 11.65
C GLN A 75 21.27 -8.45 10.59
N HIS A 76 22.41 -7.88 10.25
CA HIS A 76 22.48 -6.76 9.31
C HIS A 76 23.84 -6.73 8.58
N THR A 77 23.78 -6.29 7.33
CA THR A 77 24.93 -5.85 6.54
C THR A 77 24.48 -4.84 5.49
N SER A 78 25.43 -4.12 4.89
CA SER A 78 25.10 -3.19 3.80
C SER A 78 24.72 -3.94 2.51
N THR A 79 23.91 -3.32 1.66
CA THR A 79 23.55 -3.82 0.32
C THR A 79 24.74 -4.00 -0.63
N VAL A 80 25.92 -3.49 -0.26
CA VAL A 80 27.18 -3.76 -1.01
C VAL A 80 27.73 -5.16 -0.76
N LEU A 81 27.17 -5.89 0.18
CA LEU A 81 27.52 -7.28 0.50
C LEU A 81 26.32 -8.19 0.21
N ALA A 82 26.51 -9.18 -0.64
CA ALA A 82 25.47 -10.15 -0.97
C ALA A 82 25.16 -11.07 0.23
N THR A 83 23.88 -11.35 0.44
CA THR A 83 23.42 -12.28 1.49
C THR A 83 22.45 -13.31 0.92
N GLU A 84 22.53 -14.53 1.45
CA GLU A 84 21.64 -15.63 1.04
C GLU A 84 20.15 -15.32 1.23
N PRO A 85 19.66 -14.82 2.39
CA PRO A 85 18.24 -14.57 2.59
C PRO A 85 17.64 -13.59 1.57
N GLN A 86 18.39 -12.54 1.23
CA GLN A 86 17.94 -11.55 0.25
C GLN A 86 17.84 -12.15 -1.17
N ALA A 87 18.85 -12.91 -1.58
CA ALA A 87 18.88 -13.54 -2.89
C ALA A 87 17.78 -14.62 -3.01
N ALA A 88 17.60 -15.44 -1.98
CA ALA A 88 16.57 -16.47 -1.93
C ALA A 88 15.16 -15.88 -2.03
N LEU A 89 14.87 -14.84 -1.24
CA LEU A 89 13.58 -14.15 -1.29
C LEU A 89 13.31 -13.53 -2.67
N ALA A 90 14.31 -12.88 -3.27
CA ALA A 90 14.16 -12.31 -4.62
C ALA A 90 13.86 -13.38 -5.68
N ALA A 91 14.52 -14.54 -5.60
CA ALA A 91 14.29 -15.66 -6.51
C ALA A 91 12.89 -16.27 -6.33
N GLU A 92 12.43 -16.43 -5.10
CA GLU A 92 11.09 -16.94 -4.81
C GLU A 92 10.00 -15.99 -5.28
N LEU A 93 10.13 -14.68 -5.00
CA LEU A 93 9.21 -13.67 -5.51
C LEU A 93 9.10 -13.67 -7.04
N ALA A 94 10.24 -13.80 -7.74
CA ALA A 94 10.25 -13.88 -9.20
C ALA A 94 9.48 -15.08 -9.75
N GLN A 95 9.44 -16.20 -9.02
CA GLN A 95 8.67 -17.40 -9.40
C GLN A 95 7.16 -17.23 -9.10
N LEU A 96 6.82 -16.52 -8.03
CA LEU A 96 5.44 -16.31 -7.59
C LEU A 96 4.70 -15.25 -8.41
N THR A 97 5.43 -14.29 -9.02
CA THR A 97 4.81 -13.22 -9.79
C THR A 97 4.13 -13.74 -11.06
N PRO A 98 2.91 -13.29 -11.38
CA PRO A 98 2.16 -13.76 -12.53
C PRO A 98 2.89 -13.57 -13.86
N GLY A 99 2.86 -14.59 -14.70
CA GLY A 99 3.37 -14.54 -16.07
C GLY A 99 4.91 -14.51 -16.19
N GLY A 100 5.65 -14.66 -15.09
CA GLY A 100 7.12 -14.81 -15.10
C GLY A 100 7.89 -13.63 -15.68
N LYS A 101 7.27 -12.44 -15.78
CA LYS A 101 7.89 -11.24 -16.36
C LYS A 101 8.52 -10.30 -15.33
N LEU A 102 8.02 -10.31 -14.11
CA LEU A 102 8.53 -9.49 -13.01
C LEU A 102 9.59 -10.27 -12.23
N THR A 103 10.83 -10.17 -12.65
CA THR A 103 11.93 -11.00 -12.15
C THR A 103 12.95 -10.23 -11.30
N LYS A 104 12.73 -8.96 -11.04
CA LYS A 104 13.65 -8.12 -10.27
C LYS A 104 12.96 -7.55 -9.04
N SER A 105 13.64 -7.61 -7.91
CA SER A 105 13.17 -7.09 -6.62
C SER A 105 14.10 -5.98 -6.13
N PHE A 106 13.51 -4.97 -5.51
CA PHE A 106 14.20 -3.94 -4.76
C PHE A 106 13.54 -3.84 -3.38
N PHE A 107 14.30 -4.16 -2.34
CA PHE A 107 13.78 -4.20 -0.97
C PHE A 107 13.92 -2.85 -0.27
N THR A 108 12.87 -2.41 0.37
CA THR A 108 12.78 -1.15 1.13
C THR A 108 12.27 -1.41 2.55
N ASN A 109 12.20 -0.36 3.38
CA ASN A 109 11.80 -0.50 4.78
C ASN A 109 10.30 -0.24 5.01
N SER A 110 9.60 0.27 4.02
CA SER A 110 8.16 0.57 4.12
C SER A 110 7.49 0.62 2.75
N GLY A 111 6.15 0.50 2.72
CA GLY A 111 5.35 0.72 1.52
C GLY A 111 5.51 2.15 0.96
N THR A 112 5.69 3.14 1.83
CA THR A 112 5.99 4.52 1.40
C THR A 112 7.27 4.58 0.56
N GLU A 113 8.37 3.97 1.04
CA GLU A 113 9.63 3.93 0.30
C GLU A 113 9.52 3.08 -0.98
N ALA A 114 8.74 2.01 -0.96
CA ALA A 114 8.48 1.19 -2.14
C ALA A 114 7.77 2.01 -3.23
N ASN A 115 6.72 2.74 -2.88
CA ASN A 115 5.99 3.61 -3.80
C ASN A 115 6.87 4.76 -4.33
N GLU A 116 7.65 5.42 -3.46
CA GLU A 116 8.63 6.44 -3.88
C GLU A 116 9.61 5.86 -4.90
N THR A 117 10.16 4.69 -4.62
CA THR A 117 11.11 4.01 -5.52
C THR A 117 10.46 3.65 -6.86
N ALA A 118 9.24 3.11 -6.84
CA ALA A 118 8.50 2.76 -8.05
C ALA A 118 8.21 3.99 -8.92
N ILE A 119 7.83 5.12 -8.31
CA ILE A 119 7.58 6.38 -9.02
C ILE A 119 8.88 6.93 -9.62
N VAL A 120 9.98 6.94 -8.86
CA VAL A 120 11.29 7.37 -9.36
C VAL A 120 11.73 6.50 -10.54
N ALA A 121 11.62 5.17 -10.41
CA ALA A 121 11.95 4.24 -11.49
C ALA A 121 11.10 4.48 -12.75
N ALA A 122 9.79 4.71 -12.60
CA ALA A 122 8.89 5.00 -13.70
C ALA A 122 9.26 6.31 -14.41
N ARG A 123 9.53 7.37 -13.65
CA ARG A 123 9.97 8.67 -14.19
C ARG A 123 11.29 8.58 -14.94
N CYS A 124 12.26 7.87 -14.38
CA CYS A 124 13.56 7.64 -15.03
C CYS A 124 13.42 6.85 -16.33
N TYR A 125 12.60 5.81 -16.33
CA TYR A 125 12.40 4.95 -17.49
C TYR A 125 11.67 5.65 -18.64
N THR A 126 10.59 6.40 -18.32
CA THR A 126 9.73 7.03 -19.33
C THR A 126 10.21 8.41 -19.77
N GLY A 127 11.08 9.04 -18.99
CA GLY A 127 11.53 10.42 -19.24
C GLY A 127 10.44 11.47 -19.03
N THR A 128 9.34 11.13 -18.30
CA THR A 128 8.26 12.07 -17.96
C THR A 128 7.95 12.00 -16.45
N THR A 129 7.23 12.99 -15.93
CA THR A 129 7.05 13.15 -14.47
C THR A 129 5.63 12.94 -14.00
N GLU A 130 4.65 12.95 -14.91
CA GLU A 130 3.23 12.93 -14.56
C GLU A 130 2.76 11.53 -14.15
N ILE A 131 2.02 11.48 -13.05
CA ILE A 131 1.51 10.25 -12.45
C ILE A 131 -0.01 10.36 -12.30
N ILE A 132 -0.69 9.28 -12.62
CA ILE A 132 -2.11 9.13 -12.33
C ILE A 132 -2.26 8.25 -11.11
N ALA A 133 -2.99 8.72 -10.10
CA ALA A 133 -3.41 7.96 -8.93
C ALA A 133 -4.94 7.87 -8.86
N LEU A 134 -5.48 7.11 -7.92
CA LEU A 134 -6.93 7.01 -7.74
C LEU A 134 -7.42 7.95 -6.63
N ARG A 135 -8.64 8.46 -6.78
CA ARG A 135 -9.39 9.04 -5.66
C ARG A 135 -9.63 7.95 -4.62
N HIS A 136 -9.66 8.35 -3.34
CA HIS A 136 -9.82 7.46 -2.18
C HIS A 136 -8.68 6.46 -1.96
N SER A 137 -7.58 6.57 -2.68
CA SER A 137 -6.38 5.74 -2.49
C SER A 137 -5.57 6.17 -1.27
N TYR A 138 -4.68 5.27 -0.83
CA TYR A 138 -3.67 5.55 0.18
C TYR A 138 -2.33 4.91 -0.21
N HIS A 139 -1.27 5.73 -0.29
CA HIS A 139 0.03 5.28 -0.78
C HIS A 139 1.20 5.59 0.16
N GLY A 140 0.92 6.11 1.35
CA GLY A 140 1.95 6.39 2.36
C GLY A 140 1.97 7.82 2.88
N ARG A 141 3.06 8.19 3.58
CA ARG A 141 3.15 9.45 4.36
C ARG A 141 4.35 10.34 4.04
N SER A 142 5.13 10.06 3.01
CA SER A 142 6.08 11.05 2.46
C SER A 142 5.32 12.15 1.70
N ALA A 143 5.98 13.22 1.34
CA ALA A 143 5.36 14.32 0.58
C ALA A 143 4.76 13.83 -0.74
N LEU A 144 5.47 12.97 -1.47
CA LEU A 144 4.99 12.36 -2.71
C LEU A 144 3.85 11.38 -2.43
N ALA A 145 4.03 10.44 -1.51
CA ALA A 145 3.03 9.42 -1.20
C ALA A 145 1.72 10.03 -0.65
N MET A 146 1.78 11.10 0.14
CA MET A 146 0.60 11.87 0.54
C MET A 146 -0.09 12.53 -0.64
N THR A 147 0.66 12.99 -1.64
CA THR A 147 0.06 13.58 -2.86
C THR A 147 -0.59 12.51 -3.73
N LEU A 148 -0.02 11.31 -3.82
CA LEU A 148 -0.63 10.15 -4.49
C LEU A 148 -1.91 9.70 -3.79
N SER A 149 -1.97 9.82 -2.46
CA SER A 149 -3.15 9.44 -1.66
C SER A 149 -4.34 10.33 -2.01
N GLY A 150 -5.45 9.72 -2.42
CA GLY A 150 -6.67 10.41 -2.87
C GLY A 150 -7.60 10.88 -1.76
N HIS A 151 -7.28 10.62 -0.50
CA HIS A 151 -8.10 10.91 0.67
C HIS A 151 -7.61 12.17 1.41
N ALA A 152 -8.48 13.17 1.57
CA ALA A 152 -8.14 14.45 2.23
C ALA A 152 -7.62 14.26 3.67
N ASN A 153 -8.22 13.34 4.43
CA ASN A 153 -7.87 13.07 5.82
C ASN A 153 -6.44 12.52 6.01
N TRP A 154 -5.83 12.01 4.94
CA TRP A 154 -4.47 11.46 4.94
C TRP A 154 -3.44 12.41 4.32
N ARG A 155 -3.87 13.58 3.86
CA ARG A 155 -2.99 14.65 3.36
C ARG A 155 -2.70 15.64 4.48
N LEU A 156 -1.80 15.28 5.37
CA LEU A 156 -1.46 16.05 6.56
C LEU A 156 -0.53 17.21 6.20
N GLY A 157 -1.12 18.37 5.89
CA GLY A 157 -0.37 19.61 5.70
C GLY A 157 0.61 19.62 4.52
N GLY A 158 0.87 20.76 3.96
CA GLY A 158 1.80 20.95 2.86
C GLY A 158 1.14 21.02 1.48
N ALA A 159 1.85 21.67 0.55
CA ALA A 159 1.42 21.76 -0.83
C ALA A 159 1.58 20.41 -1.55
N PRO A 160 0.62 20.01 -2.39
CA PRO A 160 0.75 18.82 -3.22
C PRO A 160 1.98 18.90 -4.13
N GLN A 161 2.61 17.76 -4.36
CA GLN A 161 3.68 17.67 -5.36
C GLN A 161 3.09 17.84 -6.76
N PRO A 162 3.76 18.58 -7.67
CA PRO A 162 3.27 18.77 -9.03
C PRO A 162 3.31 17.47 -9.85
N GLY A 163 2.50 17.42 -10.90
CA GLY A 163 2.48 16.33 -11.87
C GLY A 163 1.73 15.10 -11.40
N ILE A 164 0.83 15.22 -10.43
CA ILE A 164 -0.04 14.13 -9.96
C ILE A 164 -1.49 14.51 -10.19
N VAL A 165 -2.22 13.66 -10.89
CA VAL A 165 -3.65 13.80 -11.14
C VAL A 165 -4.40 12.57 -10.63
N HIS A 166 -5.67 12.75 -10.22
CA HIS A 166 -6.46 11.69 -9.61
C HIS A 166 -7.66 11.30 -10.48
N ALA A 167 -7.62 10.09 -10.99
CA ALA A 167 -8.73 9.45 -11.69
C ALA A 167 -9.83 9.01 -10.71
N HIS A 168 -11.03 8.79 -11.22
CA HIS A 168 -12.11 8.18 -10.46
C HIS A 168 -11.77 6.74 -10.10
N ASN A 169 -12.05 6.34 -8.84
CA ASN A 169 -11.95 4.95 -8.44
C ASN A 169 -13.17 4.15 -8.94
N ALA A 170 -13.00 2.86 -9.12
CA ALA A 170 -14.03 1.96 -9.61
C ALA A 170 -14.91 1.44 -8.47
N TYR A 171 -15.74 2.32 -7.89
CA TYR A 171 -16.63 1.98 -6.77
C TYR A 171 -18.08 1.83 -7.27
N CYS A 172 -18.43 0.62 -7.73
CA CYS A 172 -19.76 0.37 -8.33
C CYS A 172 -20.92 0.63 -7.37
N TYR A 173 -20.76 0.35 -6.07
CA TYR A 173 -21.80 0.63 -5.07
C TYR A 173 -22.15 2.13 -4.94
N ARG A 174 -21.19 3.02 -5.21
CA ARG A 174 -21.38 4.49 -5.25
C ARG A 174 -20.65 5.04 -6.48
N CYS A 175 -21.14 4.63 -7.65
CA CYS A 175 -20.52 4.98 -8.93
C CYS A 175 -20.44 6.50 -9.11
N PRO A 176 -19.23 7.07 -9.36
CA PRO A 176 -19.06 8.52 -9.55
C PRO A 176 -19.77 9.05 -10.81
N PHE A 177 -20.14 8.17 -11.75
CA PHE A 177 -20.86 8.49 -12.97
C PHE A 177 -22.37 8.22 -12.88
N GLY A 178 -22.85 7.67 -11.74
CA GLY A 178 -24.27 7.30 -11.57
C GLY A 178 -24.72 6.16 -12.48
N LEU A 179 -23.79 5.32 -12.94
CA LEU A 179 -24.06 4.23 -13.87
C LEU A 179 -24.04 2.87 -13.12
N GLU A 180 -24.64 1.86 -13.74
CA GLU A 180 -24.69 0.49 -13.20
C GLU A 180 -23.81 -0.46 -14.01
N TYR A 181 -22.99 -1.26 -13.29
CA TYR A 181 -22.18 -2.32 -13.89
C TYR A 181 -23.05 -3.57 -14.11
N PRO A 182 -22.91 -4.30 -15.24
CA PRO A 182 -21.90 -4.13 -16.29
C PRO A 182 -22.28 -3.18 -17.44
N GLY A 183 -23.51 -2.63 -17.46
CA GLY A 183 -24.03 -1.81 -18.54
C GLY A 183 -23.26 -0.49 -18.78
N CYS A 184 -22.47 -0.03 -17.81
CA CYS A 184 -21.62 1.16 -17.91
C CYS A 184 -20.34 0.96 -18.74
N GLU A 185 -20.05 -0.26 -19.21
CA GLU A 185 -18.82 -0.60 -19.95
C GLU A 185 -17.55 -0.11 -19.24
N VAL A 186 -17.55 -0.17 -17.88
CA VAL A 186 -16.45 0.28 -17.02
C VAL A 186 -16.00 1.73 -17.33
N ARG A 187 -16.97 2.65 -17.46
CA ARG A 187 -16.76 4.06 -17.80
C ARG A 187 -15.65 4.73 -16.96
N CYS A 188 -15.52 4.38 -15.69
CA CYS A 188 -14.48 4.88 -14.80
C CYS A 188 -13.05 4.51 -15.25
N ALA A 189 -12.87 3.41 -15.98
CA ALA A 189 -11.57 3.06 -16.56
C ALA A 189 -11.31 3.82 -17.87
N THR A 190 -12.30 3.93 -18.75
CA THR A 190 -12.15 4.66 -20.02
C THR A 190 -12.00 6.16 -19.83
N ASP A 191 -12.53 6.72 -18.74
CA ASP A 191 -12.35 8.12 -18.34
C ASP A 191 -10.89 8.51 -18.06
N VAL A 192 -10.03 7.54 -17.75
CA VAL A 192 -8.58 7.76 -17.58
C VAL A 192 -7.94 8.32 -18.85
N GLU A 193 -8.42 7.94 -20.02
CA GLU A 193 -7.93 8.51 -21.28
C GLU A 193 -8.27 9.99 -21.42
N GLU A 194 -9.50 10.38 -21.07
CA GLU A 194 -9.91 11.78 -21.07
C GLU A 194 -9.10 12.59 -20.05
N LEU A 195 -8.89 12.02 -18.84
CA LEU A 195 -8.06 12.64 -17.81
C LEU A 195 -6.64 12.92 -18.34
N ILE A 196 -6.00 11.96 -19.01
CA ILE A 196 -4.65 12.13 -19.58
C ILE A 196 -4.65 13.28 -20.61
N ARG A 197 -5.61 13.30 -21.52
CA ARG A 197 -5.68 14.26 -22.62
C ARG A 197 -5.97 15.70 -22.17
N THR A 198 -6.67 15.87 -21.04
CA THR A 198 -7.14 17.18 -20.60
C THR A 198 -6.38 17.76 -19.42
N THR A 199 -5.73 16.95 -18.61
CA THR A 199 -5.10 17.38 -17.35
C THR A 199 -3.60 17.09 -17.25
N THR A 200 -3.02 16.48 -18.28
CA THR A 200 -1.59 16.18 -18.37
C THR A 200 -1.00 16.74 -19.67
N SER A 201 0.30 16.58 -19.86
CA SER A 201 0.99 16.91 -21.11
C SER A 201 0.64 15.94 -22.27
N GLY A 202 -0.19 14.94 -22.04
CA GLY A 202 -0.47 13.86 -22.99
C GLY A 202 0.56 12.73 -22.94
N ARG A 203 1.49 12.76 -21.98
CA ARG A 203 2.45 11.69 -21.67
C ARG A 203 2.51 11.49 -20.17
N VAL A 204 2.46 10.26 -19.72
CA VAL A 204 2.47 9.93 -18.30
C VAL A 204 3.60 8.95 -17.96
N ALA A 205 4.18 9.07 -16.77
CA ALA A 205 5.21 8.14 -16.30
C ALA A 205 4.57 6.85 -15.80
N ALA A 206 3.48 6.96 -15.03
CA ALA A 206 2.78 5.79 -14.55
C ALA A 206 1.33 6.11 -14.11
N PHE A 207 0.57 5.03 -14.01
CA PHE A 207 -0.61 4.93 -13.15
C PHE A 207 -0.24 4.10 -11.92
N ILE A 208 -0.68 4.52 -10.73
CA ILE A 208 -0.58 3.75 -9.49
C ILE A 208 -1.97 3.49 -8.91
N GLY A 209 -2.23 2.26 -8.49
CA GLY A 209 -3.50 1.88 -7.88
C GLY A 209 -3.39 0.65 -7.01
N GLU A 210 -4.23 0.60 -5.99
CA GLU A 210 -4.42 -0.56 -5.10
C GLU A 210 -5.38 -1.55 -5.78
N PRO A 211 -5.04 -2.85 -5.95
CA PRO A 211 -5.98 -3.85 -6.49
C PRO A 211 -7.26 -3.98 -5.66
N VAL A 212 -7.13 -3.81 -4.34
CA VAL A 212 -8.22 -3.60 -3.40
C VAL A 212 -7.88 -2.35 -2.60
N GLN A 213 -8.68 -1.30 -2.73
CA GLN A 213 -8.42 -0.06 -1.99
C GLN A 213 -8.69 -0.27 -0.49
N GLY A 214 -7.63 -0.37 0.31
CA GLY A 214 -7.72 -0.63 1.75
C GLY A 214 -8.35 0.53 2.51
N VAL A 215 -7.65 1.63 2.66
CA VAL A 215 -8.11 2.86 3.36
C VAL A 215 -9.36 3.47 2.71
N GLY A 216 -9.52 3.29 1.40
CA GLY A 216 -10.69 3.74 0.65
C GLY A 216 -12.00 3.02 1.00
N GLY A 217 -11.94 1.90 1.74
CA GLY A 217 -13.10 1.15 2.21
C GLY A 217 -13.20 -0.27 1.64
N TYR A 218 -12.09 -0.93 1.41
CA TYR A 218 -12.00 -2.30 0.86
C TYR A 218 -12.74 -2.44 -0.48
N ILE A 219 -12.53 -1.45 -1.34
CA ILE A 219 -13.18 -1.38 -2.63
C ILE A 219 -12.46 -2.29 -3.63
N THR A 220 -13.18 -3.27 -4.15
CA THR A 220 -12.72 -4.14 -5.24
C THR A 220 -13.35 -3.66 -6.56
N PRO A 221 -12.55 -3.28 -7.56
CA PRO A 221 -13.07 -2.84 -8.85
C PRO A 221 -13.61 -4.02 -9.68
N PRO A 222 -14.40 -3.74 -10.76
CA PRO A 222 -14.70 -4.73 -11.78
C PRO A 222 -13.43 -5.37 -12.33
N LYS A 223 -13.48 -6.65 -12.67
CA LYS A 223 -12.30 -7.44 -13.11
C LYS A 223 -11.59 -6.86 -14.33
N GLU A 224 -12.30 -6.13 -15.19
CA GLU A 224 -11.78 -5.51 -16.41
C GLU A 224 -11.05 -4.18 -16.16
N TYR A 225 -11.31 -3.52 -15.01
CA TYR A 225 -10.90 -2.15 -14.74
C TYR A 225 -9.41 -1.92 -14.97
N PHE A 226 -8.56 -2.67 -14.27
CA PHE A 226 -7.10 -2.47 -14.36
C PHE A 226 -6.52 -2.90 -15.70
N GLY A 227 -7.13 -3.86 -16.39
CA GLY A 227 -6.75 -4.23 -17.76
C GLY A 227 -6.93 -3.04 -18.71
N ILE A 228 -8.11 -2.41 -18.70
CA ILE A 228 -8.41 -1.23 -19.53
C ILE A 228 -7.49 -0.06 -19.17
N VAL A 229 -7.32 0.24 -17.88
CA VAL A 229 -6.44 1.32 -17.43
C VAL A 229 -5.00 1.08 -17.87
N ALA A 230 -4.48 -0.13 -17.72
CA ALA A 230 -3.11 -0.46 -18.12
C ALA A 230 -2.87 -0.31 -19.63
N GLU A 231 -3.85 -0.68 -20.47
CA GLU A 231 -3.78 -0.47 -21.91
C GLU A 231 -3.76 1.02 -22.27
N ILE A 232 -4.64 1.81 -21.67
CA ILE A 232 -4.68 3.27 -21.86
C ILE A 232 -3.34 3.89 -21.45
N VAL A 233 -2.85 3.62 -20.25
CA VAL A 233 -1.61 4.20 -19.72
C VAL A 233 -0.41 3.86 -20.62
N ARG A 234 -0.30 2.62 -21.10
CA ARG A 234 0.75 2.21 -22.05
C ARG A 234 0.66 2.93 -23.38
N LYS A 235 -0.55 3.18 -23.88
CA LYS A 235 -0.77 3.97 -25.12
C LYS A 235 -0.17 5.38 -25.00
N TYR A 236 -0.16 5.95 -23.80
CA TYR A 236 0.42 7.27 -23.50
C TYR A 236 1.86 7.20 -22.94
N GLY A 237 2.53 6.05 -23.10
CA GLY A 237 3.95 5.84 -22.78
C GLY A 237 4.23 5.52 -21.31
N GLY A 238 3.21 5.34 -20.48
CA GLY A 238 3.34 5.11 -19.06
C GLY A 238 3.40 3.63 -18.65
N LEU A 239 3.77 3.43 -17.38
CA LEU A 239 3.82 2.14 -16.71
C LEU A 239 2.62 1.96 -15.77
N PHE A 240 2.31 0.72 -15.43
CA PHE A 240 1.32 0.38 -14.42
C PHE A 240 2.03 -0.06 -13.13
N ILE A 241 1.71 0.58 -12.01
CA ILE A 241 2.22 0.25 -10.67
C ILE A 241 1.06 -0.28 -9.85
N SER A 242 1.19 -1.52 -9.35
CA SER A 242 0.23 -2.12 -8.42
C SER A 242 0.76 -1.96 -7.00
N ASP A 243 0.02 -1.23 -6.15
CA ASP A 243 0.31 -1.10 -4.72
C ASP A 243 -0.48 -2.18 -3.97
N GLU A 244 0.20 -3.24 -3.59
CA GLU A 244 -0.41 -4.46 -3.04
C GLU A 244 -0.25 -4.61 -1.51
N VAL A 245 -0.21 -3.51 -0.80
CA VAL A 245 -0.15 -3.54 0.67
C VAL A 245 -1.39 -4.20 1.30
#